data_3c9cbd01cb69ad95fdeb407ee106cc0f
#
_entry.id   3c9cbd01cb69ad95fdeb407ee106cc0f
#
_cell.length_a   1.000
_cell.length_b   1.000
_cell.length_c   1.000
_cell.angle_alpha   90.00
_cell.angle_beta   90.00
_cell.angle_gamma   90.00
#
_symmetry.space_group_name_H-M   'P 1'
#
loop_
_entity.id
_entity.type
_entity.pdbx_description
1 polymer ?
#
loop_
_entity_poly.entity_id
_entity_poly.type
_entity_poly.pdbx_seq_one_letter_code
_entity_poly.pdbx_strand_id
1 'polypeptide(L)'
;MKNIVVVGSQWGDEGKGKIVDWLSEQADVVIRFQGGHNAGHTLVIEGVTYKLRLLPSGIVRKGKISIIGNGVVVDPWALLEEIEEIKSKGVEVNVNNFIISESVSYTHLRAHETLRYLVCRLLLEKKK
;
A
#
# COMPACT_ATOMS: atom_id res chain seq x y z
N MET A 1 18.64 -3.59 -14.67
CA MET A 1 17.30 -3.40 -14.06
C MET A 1 16.52 -2.41 -14.92
N LYS A 2 15.27 -2.68 -15.19
CA LYS A 2 14.39 -1.73 -15.88
C LYS A 2 13.38 -1.19 -14.87
N ASN A 3 13.30 0.13 -14.74
CA ASN A 3 12.27 0.78 -13.97
C ASN A 3 11.06 1.05 -14.89
N ILE A 4 9.86 0.75 -14.40
CA ILE A 4 8.60 0.91 -15.16
C ILE A 4 7.70 1.86 -14.37
N VAL A 5 7.13 2.84 -15.05
CA VAL A 5 6.12 3.74 -14.49
C VAL A 5 4.82 3.51 -15.23
N VAL A 6 3.74 3.25 -14.46
CA VAL A 6 2.40 3.08 -15.00
C VAL A 6 1.55 4.27 -14.61
N VAL A 7 1.12 5.05 -15.60
CA VAL A 7 0.23 6.19 -15.42
C VAL A 7 -1.06 6.01 -16.21
N GLY A 8 -2.17 6.46 -15.65
CA GLY A 8 -3.43 6.52 -16.39
C GLY A 8 -3.51 7.78 -17.21
N SER A 9 -3.94 7.65 -18.46
CA SER A 9 -4.17 8.78 -19.37
C SER A 9 -5.65 9.18 -19.45
N GLN A 10 -6.54 8.45 -18.78
CA GLN A 10 -7.98 8.67 -18.76
C GLN A 10 -8.55 8.64 -17.34
N TRP A 11 -9.86 8.75 -17.21
CA TRP A 11 -10.61 9.05 -15.97
C TRP A 11 -10.76 7.88 -14.96
N GLY A 12 -9.92 6.87 -14.97
CA GLY A 12 -9.84 5.90 -13.86
C GLY A 12 -10.22 4.46 -14.19
N ASP A 13 -11.01 4.20 -15.22
CA ASP A 13 -11.51 2.84 -15.57
C ASP A 13 -10.68 2.13 -16.65
N GLU A 14 -9.43 2.52 -16.85
CA GLU A 14 -8.57 1.99 -17.91
C GLU A 14 -8.02 0.58 -17.64
N GLY A 15 -8.33 0.00 -16.49
CA GLY A 15 -7.82 -1.34 -16.13
C GLY A 15 -6.37 -1.36 -15.67
N LYS A 16 -5.82 -0.21 -15.24
CA LYS A 16 -4.44 -0.10 -14.68
C LYS A 16 -4.14 -1.15 -13.62
N GLY A 17 -5.11 -1.46 -12.77
CA GLY A 17 -4.95 -2.43 -11.68
C GLY A 17 -4.43 -3.78 -12.16
N LYS A 18 -4.94 -4.29 -13.28
CA LYS A 18 -4.52 -5.58 -13.86
C LYS A 18 -3.09 -5.54 -14.39
N ILE A 19 -2.71 -4.42 -15.03
CA ILE A 19 -1.36 -4.23 -15.57
C ILE A 19 -0.36 -4.09 -14.43
N VAL A 20 -0.68 -3.29 -13.42
CA VAL A 20 0.16 -3.12 -12.24
C VAL A 20 0.33 -4.43 -11.47
N ASP A 21 -0.74 -5.22 -11.34
CA ASP A 21 -0.68 -6.52 -10.69
C ASP A 21 0.25 -7.48 -11.45
N TRP A 22 0.09 -7.59 -12.76
CA TRP A 22 0.97 -8.40 -13.60
C TRP A 22 2.45 -7.96 -13.52
N LEU A 23 2.71 -6.65 -13.57
CA LEU A 23 4.06 -6.10 -13.42
C LEU A 23 4.62 -6.33 -12.02
N SER A 24 3.79 -6.29 -10.99
CA SER A 24 4.21 -6.51 -9.61
C SER A 24 4.74 -7.93 -9.35
N GLU A 25 4.35 -8.90 -10.18
CA GLU A 25 4.94 -10.25 -10.13
C GLU A 25 6.44 -10.25 -10.44
N GLN A 26 6.85 -9.39 -11.36
CA GLN A 26 8.22 -9.34 -11.87
C GLN A 26 9.08 -8.29 -11.16
N ALA A 27 8.47 -7.37 -10.43
CA ALA A 27 9.16 -6.30 -9.73
C ALA A 27 9.64 -6.74 -8.35
N ASP A 28 10.80 -6.27 -7.91
CA ASP A 28 11.30 -6.42 -6.55
C ASP A 28 10.70 -5.37 -5.61
N VAL A 29 10.44 -4.18 -6.16
CA VAL A 29 9.89 -3.03 -5.44
C VAL A 29 8.67 -2.50 -6.17
N VAL A 30 7.56 -2.30 -5.45
CA VAL A 30 6.33 -1.73 -5.97
C VAL A 30 6.01 -0.44 -5.22
N ILE A 31 5.97 0.67 -5.95
CA ILE A 31 5.74 1.99 -5.37
C ILE A 31 4.39 2.53 -5.82
N ARG A 32 3.54 2.86 -4.86
CA ARG A 32 2.38 3.71 -5.10
C ARG A 32 2.79 5.15 -4.89
N PHE A 33 2.84 5.94 -5.95
CA PHE A 33 3.41 7.28 -5.89
C PHE A 33 2.38 8.42 -5.85
N GLN A 34 1.07 8.12 -6.07
CA GLN A 34 0.01 9.11 -6.03
C GLN A 34 -1.37 8.52 -5.69
N GLY A 35 -2.34 9.40 -5.44
CA GLY A 35 -3.73 9.03 -5.14
C GLY A 35 -4.01 8.94 -3.65
N GLY A 36 -5.15 8.39 -3.28
CA GLY A 36 -5.62 8.23 -1.90
C GLY A 36 -6.46 6.98 -1.74
N HIS A 37 -7.18 6.85 -0.63
CA HIS A 37 -8.00 5.69 -0.30
C HIS A 37 -9.33 5.58 -1.09
N ASN A 38 -9.68 6.63 -1.87
CA ASN A 38 -10.94 6.68 -2.62
C ASN A 38 -10.96 5.77 -3.85
N ALA A 39 -9.80 5.38 -4.36
CA ALA A 39 -9.66 4.50 -5.52
C ALA A 39 -8.99 3.19 -5.07
N GLY A 40 -9.78 2.13 -5.04
CA GLY A 40 -9.30 0.79 -4.73
C GLY A 40 -9.23 -0.10 -5.96
N HIS A 41 -8.50 -1.19 -5.86
CA HIS A 41 -8.51 -2.26 -6.84
C HIS A 41 -8.57 -3.63 -6.15
N THR A 42 -9.12 -4.59 -6.85
CA THR A 42 -9.26 -5.94 -6.35
C THR A 42 -8.28 -6.86 -7.06
N LEU A 43 -7.53 -7.63 -6.27
CA LEU A 43 -6.61 -8.65 -6.75
C LEU A 43 -7.13 -10.03 -6.34
N VAL A 44 -6.92 -11.01 -7.20
CA VAL A 44 -7.19 -12.42 -6.87
C VAL A 44 -5.89 -13.19 -7.05
N ILE A 45 -5.35 -13.70 -5.94
CA ILE A 45 -4.09 -14.44 -5.92
C ILE A 45 -4.36 -15.78 -5.21
N GLU A 46 -4.06 -16.88 -5.89
CA GLU A 46 -4.27 -18.25 -5.37
C GLU A 46 -5.69 -18.48 -4.82
N GLY A 47 -6.71 -17.88 -5.47
CA GLY A 47 -8.10 -17.99 -5.06
C GLY A 47 -8.52 -17.06 -3.90
N VAL A 48 -7.59 -16.31 -3.32
CA VAL A 48 -7.88 -15.33 -2.27
C VAL A 48 -8.08 -13.95 -2.88
N THR A 49 -9.16 -13.29 -2.49
CA THR A 49 -9.49 -11.93 -2.96
C THR A 49 -8.97 -10.89 -1.98
N TYR A 50 -8.15 -9.98 -2.49
CA TYR A 50 -7.61 -8.84 -1.76
C TYR A 50 -8.21 -7.54 -2.32
N LYS A 51 -8.73 -6.70 -1.45
CA LYS A 51 -9.22 -5.36 -1.80
C LYS A 51 -8.22 -4.33 -1.29
N LEU A 52 -7.43 -3.74 -2.18
CA LEU A 52 -6.41 -2.76 -1.83
C LEU A 52 -6.89 -1.35 -2.18
N ARG A 53 -6.69 -0.42 -1.27
CA ARG A 53 -7.03 1.00 -1.42
C ARG A 53 -5.78 1.89 -1.34
N LEU A 54 -5.03 1.79 -0.26
CA LEU A 54 -3.79 2.53 -0.03
C LEU A 54 -2.54 1.68 -0.25
N LEU A 55 -2.62 0.40 0.08
CA LEU A 55 -1.48 -0.50 -0.04
C LEU A 55 -1.11 -0.76 -1.50
N PRO A 56 0.20 -0.76 -1.84
CA PRO A 56 0.67 -1.16 -3.15
C PRO A 56 0.39 -2.64 -3.44
N SER A 57 0.17 -2.99 -4.71
CA SER A 57 -0.15 -4.38 -5.13
C SER A 57 0.93 -5.40 -4.75
N GLY A 58 2.17 -4.97 -4.60
CA GLY A 58 3.28 -5.85 -4.21
C GLY A 58 3.18 -6.42 -2.80
N ILE A 59 2.37 -5.79 -1.91
CA ILE A 59 2.30 -6.19 -0.50
C ILE A 59 1.78 -7.61 -0.29
N VAL A 60 0.91 -8.08 -1.17
CA VAL A 60 0.32 -9.43 -1.09
C VAL A 60 1.23 -10.52 -1.66
N ARG A 61 2.39 -10.14 -2.18
CA ARG A 61 3.37 -11.04 -2.79
C ARG A 61 4.60 -11.19 -1.89
N LYS A 62 5.00 -12.41 -1.61
CA LYS A 62 6.19 -12.69 -0.77
C LYS A 62 7.48 -12.16 -1.41
N GLY A 63 8.37 -11.63 -0.58
CA GLY A 63 9.69 -11.18 -0.99
C GLY A 63 9.71 -9.85 -1.76
N LYS A 64 8.60 -9.12 -1.81
CA LYS A 64 8.51 -7.81 -2.45
C LYS A 64 8.55 -6.69 -1.41
N ILE A 65 9.12 -5.55 -1.80
CA ILE A 65 9.08 -4.32 -1.01
C ILE A 65 7.98 -3.43 -1.57
N SER A 66 7.11 -2.97 -0.71
CA SER A 66 5.98 -2.08 -1.05
C SER A 66 6.19 -0.71 -0.43
N ILE A 67 6.07 0.34 -1.22
CA ILE A 67 6.34 1.70 -0.79
C ILE A 67 5.14 2.59 -1.08
N ILE A 68 4.71 3.37 -0.09
CA ILE A 68 3.82 4.52 -0.29
C ILE A 68 4.68 5.76 -0.46
N GLY A 69 4.63 6.35 -1.64
CA GLY A 69 5.40 7.53 -2.01
C GLY A 69 4.73 8.84 -1.59
N ASN A 70 5.45 9.93 -1.71
CA ASN A 70 5.09 11.26 -1.22
C ASN A 70 3.85 11.90 -1.87
N GLY A 71 3.47 11.50 -3.08
CA GLY A 71 2.26 11.99 -3.75
C GLY A 71 0.97 11.29 -3.33
N VAL A 72 1.02 10.36 -2.39
CA VAL A 72 -0.16 9.69 -1.84
C VAL A 72 -0.72 10.48 -0.68
N VAL A 73 -2.04 10.63 -0.67
CA VAL A 73 -2.77 11.18 0.48
C VAL A 73 -3.22 10.01 1.36
N VAL A 74 -2.64 9.91 2.55
CA VAL A 74 -2.85 8.80 3.48
C VAL A 74 -3.87 9.17 4.55
N ASP A 75 -4.93 8.36 4.64
CA ASP A 75 -5.77 8.29 5.83
C ASP A 75 -5.18 7.20 6.75
N PRO A 76 -4.65 7.57 7.92
CA PRO A 76 -3.99 6.61 8.81
C PRO A 76 -4.92 5.50 9.30
N TRP A 77 -6.17 5.83 9.58
CA TRP A 77 -7.14 4.86 10.08
C TRP A 77 -7.53 3.87 9.00
N ALA A 78 -7.83 4.36 7.79
CA ALA A 78 -8.12 3.50 6.66
C ALA A 78 -6.93 2.59 6.30
N LEU A 79 -5.70 3.09 6.42
CA LEU A 79 -4.49 2.30 6.19
C LEU A 79 -4.34 1.18 7.22
N LEU A 80 -4.61 1.46 8.49
CA LEU A 80 -4.53 0.48 9.57
C LEU A 80 -5.56 -0.64 9.39
N GLU A 81 -6.81 -0.27 9.10
CA GLU A 81 -7.87 -1.24 8.81
C GLU A 81 -7.51 -2.14 7.63
N GLU A 82 -6.95 -1.55 6.56
CA GLU A 82 -6.52 -2.30 5.39
C GLU A 82 -5.36 -3.26 5.71
N ILE A 83 -4.39 -2.83 6.52
CA ILE A 83 -3.29 -3.69 6.99
C ILE A 83 -3.82 -4.86 7.81
N GLU A 84 -4.76 -4.63 8.72
CA GLU A 84 -5.37 -5.68 9.52
C GLU A 84 -6.16 -6.66 8.67
N GLU A 85 -6.90 -6.17 7.68
CA GLU A 85 -7.65 -7.02 6.75
C GLU A 85 -6.71 -7.96 5.98
N ILE A 86 -5.61 -7.46 5.40
CA ILE A 86 -4.70 -8.32 4.65
C ILE A 86 -3.90 -9.26 5.54
N LYS A 87 -3.56 -8.86 6.78
CA LYS A 87 -2.92 -9.75 7.76
C LYS A 87 -3.83 -10.91 8.16
N SER A 88 -5.14 -10.68 8.30
CA SER A 88 -6.11 -11.75 8.57
C SER A 88 -6.18 -12.80 7.46
N LYS A 89 -5.79 -12.42 6.24
CA LYS A 89 -5.71 -13.30 5.06
C LYS A 89 -4.32 -13.96 4.91
N GLY A 90 -3.44 -13.84 5.92
CA GLY A 90 -2.14 -14.49 5.93
C GLY A 90 -1.00 -13.69 5.29
N VAL A 91 -1.23 -12.43 4.90
CA VAL A 91 -0.17 -11.56 4.36
C VAL A 91 0.66 -10.98 5.50
N GLU A 92 1.97 -11.09 5.39
CA GLU A 92 2.90 -10.50 6.35
C GLU A 92 3.19 -9.04 5.98
N VAL A 93 2.97 -8.12 6.93
CA VAL A 93 3.31 -6.70 6.80
C VAL A 93 4.22 -6.30 7.94
N ASN A 94 5.45 -5.92 7.62
CA ASN A 94 6.49 -5.54 8.58
C ASN A 94 7.40 -4.43 8.02
N VAL A 95 8.33 -3.95 8.84
CA VAL A 95 9.25 -2.86 8.49
C VAL A 95 10.21 -3.19 7.34
N ASN A 96 10.39 -4.46 7.00
CA ASN A 96 11.29 -4.88 5.93
C ASN A 96 10.60 -4.89 4.57
N ASN A 97 9.28 -5.05 4.53
CA ASN A 97 8.53 -5.18 3.29
C ASN A 97 7.53 -4.05 3.03
N PHE A 98 7.31 -3.14 4.00
CA PHE A 98 6.40 -2.02 3.84
C PHE A 98 6.99 -0.72 4.38
N ILE A 99 7.08 0.28 3.51
CA ILE A 99 7.70 1.57 3.76
C ILE A 99 6.73 2.69 3.39
N ILE A 100 6.70 3.74 4.17
CA ILE A 100 5.91 4.95 3.89
C ILE A 100 6.88 6.13 3.84
N SER A 101 6.79 6.96 2.80
CA SER A 101 7.56 8.20 2.70
C SER A 101 7.19 9.14 3.84
N GLU A 102 8.18 9.78 4.44
CA GLU A 102 7.97 10.80 5.48
C GLU A 102 7.22 12.04 4.96
N SER A 103 7.23 12.25 3.65
CA SER A 103 6.63 13.41 2.98
C SER A 103 5.22 13.16 2.45
N VAL A 104 4.54 12.06 2.83
CA VAL A 104 3.15 11.84 2.43
C VAL A 104 2.22 12.89 3.06
N SER A 105 1.16 13.25 2.34
CA SER A 105 0.08 14.07 2.88
C SER A 105 -0.89 13.21 3.67
N TYR A 106 -1.36 13.72 4.81
CA TYR A 106 -2.28 12.99 5.69
C TYR A 106 -3.66 13.64 5.71
N THR A 107 -4.70 12.81 5.79
CA THR A 107 -6.08 13.24 6.03
C THR A 107 -6.53 12.76 7.41
N HIS A 108 -7.47 13.49 8.01
CA HIS A 108 -8.09 13.15 9.30
C HIS A 108 -7.15 13.08 10.51
N LEU A 109 -5.98 13.74 10.44
CA LEU A 109 -5.13 13.88 11.63
C LEU A 109 -5.76 14.85 12.63
N ARG A 110 -5.91 14.42 13.87
CA ARG A 110 -6.13 15.33 15.00
C ARG A 110 -4.84 16.06 15.32
N ALA A 111 -4.93 17.30 15.79
CA ALA A 111 -3.84 18.29 15.90
C ALA A 111 -2.59 17.87 16.70
N HIS A 112 -2.54 16.69 17.33
CA HIS A 112 -1.44 16.22 18.19
C HIS A 112 -0.90 14.82 17.86
N GLU A 113 -1.34 14.18 16.76
CA GLU A 113 -0.86 12.85 16.38
C GLU A 113 -0.07 12.92 15.09
N THR A 114 1.22 12.62 15.15
CA THR A 114 2.03 12.40 13.96
C THR A 114 2.02 10.92 13.60
N LEU A 115 1.83 10.58 12.33
CA LEU A 115 1.79 9.20 11.83
C LEU A 115 3.06 8.42 12.15
N ARG A 116 4.20 9.10 12.30
CA ARG A 116 5.44 8.49 12.77
C ARG A 116 5.23 7.76 14.10
N TYR A 117 4.40 8.32 14.99
CA TYR A 117 4.04 7.68 16.26
C TYR A 117 3.07 6.50 16.06
N LEU A 118 2.07 6.62 15.20
CA LEU A 118 1.07 5.57 14.97
C LEU A 118 1.66 4.35 14.26
N VAL A 119 2.38 4.54 13.16
CA VAL A 119 2.96 3.42 12.40
C VAL A 119 4.11 2.78 13.16
N CYS A 120 5.00 3.55 13.80
CA CYS A 120 6.07 3.02 14.65
C CYS A 120 5.50 2.29 15.88
N ARG A 121 4.45 2.82 16.51
CA ARG A 121 3.81 2.19 17.67
C ARG A 121 3.18 0.85 17.33
N LEU A 122 2.48 0.74 16.22
CA LEU A 122 1.86 -0.50 15.74
C LEU A 122 2.86 -1.56 15.28
N LEU A 123 4.02 -1.14 14.77
CA LEU A 123 5.10 -2.05 14.41
C LEU A 123 5.92 -2.47 15.63
N LEU A 124 5.98 -1.65 16.69
CA LEU A 124 6.73 -1.92 17.93
C LEU A 124 5.91 -2.69 18.97
N GLU A 125 4.60 -2.49 19.06
CA GLU A 125 3.75 -3.21 20.04
C GLU A 125 3.61 -4.71 19.76
N LYS A 126 4.05 -5.21 18.61
CA LYS A 126 4.08 -6.65 18.27
C LYS A 126 5.43 -7.33 18.50
N LYS A 127 6.37 -6.70 19.22
CA LYS A 127 7.64 -7.31 19.65
C LYS A 127 7.65 -7.76 21.12
N LYS A 128 6.47 -8.07 21.66
CA LYS A 128 6.38 -8.76 22.97
C LYS A 128 5.75 -10.12 22.80
#